data_c8fbb56b10f28cb5cabb8a5daf2a29c4
#
_entry.id   c8fbb56b10f28cb5cabb8a5daf2a29c4
#
_cell.length_a   1.000
_cell.length_b   1.000
_cell.length_c   1.000
_cell.angle_alpha   90.00
_cell.angle_beta   90.00
_cell.angle_gamma   90.00
#
_symmetry.space_group_name_H-M   'P 1'
#
loop_
_entity.id
_entity.type
_entity.pdbx_description
1 polymer ?
#
loop_
_entity_poly.entity_id
_entity_poly.type
_entity_poly.pdbx_seq_one_letter_code
_entity_poly.pdbx_strand_id
1 'polypeptide(L)'
;MGEEGRSNARPVGVIALVLLFAIGTCASFISAVSLTFPGSFLEPIWNLNPNARTGFTRIGSAAIVLMIAVCIACIFTTIGLWLGRRWGYWLAVVMLVVNLCGDVVNVISGIEPRAIIGIPIVGVILAYLLRKRTRYHFNNSAI
;
A
#
# COMPACT_ATOMS: atom_id res chain seq x y z
N MET A 1 -35.31 -26.69 -10.42
CA MET A 1 -33.93 -27.07 -10.16
C MET A 1 -33.12 -25.82 -10.20
N GLY A 2 -32.62 -25.43 -9.03
CA GLY A 2 -32.06 -24.11 -8.80
C GLY A 2 -30.72 -23.91 -9.47
N GLU A 3 -30.62 -22.94 -10.34
CA GLU A 3 -29.39 -22.22 -10.59
C GLU A 3 -29.17 -21.30 -9.41
N GLU A 4 -28.41 -21.80 -8.44
CA GLU A 4 -27.87 -21.01 -7.34
C GLU A 4 -27.10 -19.85 -7.99
N GLY A 5 -27.64 -18.65 -7.82
CA GLY A 5 -27.02 -17.41 -8.24
C GLY A 5 -25.57 -17.36 -7.75
N ARG A 6 -24.62 -17.52 -8.65
CA ARG A 6 -23.23 -17.15 -8.43
C ARG A 6 -23.25 -15.67 -8.00
N SER A 7 -23.25 -15.45 -6.71
CA SER A 7 -23.11 -14.13 -6.18
C SER A 7 -21.79 -13.56 -6.74
N ASN A 8 -21.88 -12.55 -7.56
CA ASN A 8 -20.77 -11.75 -8.10
C ASN A 8 -20.07 -10.96 -6.98
N ALA A 9 -20.14 -11.46 -5.76
CA ALA A 9 -19.49 -10.87 -4.60
C ALA A 9 -17.98 -10.94 -4.79
N ARG A 10 -17.36 -9.77 -4.81
CA ARG A 10 -15.90 -9.66 -4.86
C ARG A 10 -15.30 -10.39 -3.65
N PRO A 11 -14.20 -11.12 -3.83
CA PRO A 11 -13.51 -11.76 -2.72
C PRO A 11 -13.19 -10.73 -1.62
N VAL A 12 -13.53 -11.04 -0.37
CA VAL A 12 -13.30 -10.15 0.78
C VAL A 12 -11.86 -9.63 0.84
N GLY A 13 -10.89 -10.47 0.45
CA GLY A 13 -9.48 -10.08 0.40
C GLY A 13 -9.18 -8.99 -0.63
N VAL A 14 -9.93 -8.90 -1.74
CA VAL A 14 -9.77 -7.81 -2.72
C VAL A 14 -10.28 -6.50 -2.13
N ILE A 15 -11.41 -6.54 -1.41
CA ILE A 15 -11.95 -5.36 -0.73
C ILE A 15 -10.96 -4.87 0.33
N ALA A 16 -10.41 -5.78 1.14
CA ALA A 16 -9.41 -5.44 2.16
C ALA A 16 -8.16 -4.78 1.54
N LEU A 17 -7.69 -5.27 0.39
CA LEU A 17 -6.57 -4.67 -0.33
C LEU A 17 -6.90 -3.28 -0.88
N VAL A 18 -8.08 -3.10 -1.45
CA VAL A 18 -8.55 -1.78 -1.92
C VAL A 18 -8.56 -0.79 -0.76
N LEU A 19 -9.08 -1.18 0.40
CA LEU A 19 -9.08 -0.34 1.60
C LEU A 19 -7.66 -0.03 2.09
N LEU A 20 -6.77 -1.02 2.10
CA LEU A 20 -5.38 -0.85 2.48
C LEU A 20 -4.68 0.21 1.60
N PHE A 21 -4.81 0.09 0.27
CA PHE A 21 -4.20 1.05 -0.65
C PHE A 21 -4.90 2.42 -0.64
N ALA A 22 -6.20 2.48 -0.37
CA ALA A 22 -6.91 3.75 -0.17
C ALA A 22 -6.39 4.49 1.07
N ILE A 23 -6.21 3.77 2.19
CA ILE A 23 -5.59 4.33 3.40
C ILE A 23 -4.15 4.78 3.11
N GLY A 24 -3.38 3.96 2.37
CA GLY A 24 -2.02 4.30 1.92
C GLY A 24 -1.99 5.57 1.08
N THR A 25 -2.97 5.77 0.20
CA THR A 25 -3.14 7.01 -0.58
C THR A 25 -3.31 8.23 0.33
N CYS A 26 -4.24 8.15 1.29
CA CYS A 26 -4.49 9.22 2.23
C CYS A 26 -3.24 9.54 3.07
N ALA A 27 -2.59 8.52 3.61
CA ALA A 27 -1.38 8.67 4.41
C ALA A 27 -0.23 9.32 3.62
N SER A 28 0.02 8.85 2.39
CA SER A 28 1.07 9.39 1.52
C SER A 28 0.78 10.83 1.11
N PHE A 29 -0.48 11.14 0.81
CA PHE A 29 -0.91 12.50 0.48
C PHE A 29 -0.70 13.46 1.64
N ILE A 30 -1.18 13.10 2.84
CA ILE A 30 -1.02 13.91 4.05
C ILE A 30 0.47 14.11 4.36
N SER A 31 1.29 13.07 4.22
CA SER A 31 2.73 13.15 4.43
C SER A 31 3.40 14.09 3.42
N ALA A 32 3.03 14.02 2.15
CA ALA A 32 3.55 14.92 1.11
C ALA A 32 3.22 16.39 1.40
N VAL A 33 1.96 16.66 1.78
CA VAL A 33 1.51 18.03 2.12
C VAL A 33 2.24 18.54 3.35
N SER A 34 2.36 17.71 4.42
CA SER A 34 3.04 18.11 5.65
C SER A 34 4.54 18.35 5.45
N LEU A 35 5.20 17.60 4.56
CA LEU A 35 6.60 17.83 4.19
C LEU A 35 6.79 19.11 3.35
N THR A 36 5.79 19.45 2.52
CA THR A 36 5.83 20.65 1.68
C THR A 36 5.58 21.93 2.49
N PHE A 37 4.70 21.84 3.51
CA PHE A 37 4.31 22.98 4.35
C PHE A 37 4.62 22.68 5.82
N PRO A 38 5.90 22.84 6.26
CA PRO A 38 6.28 22.68 7.67
C PRO A 38 5.49 23.65 8.55
N GLY A 39 5.05 23.20 9.72
CA GLY A 39 4.23 24.01 10.63
C GLY A 39 2.73 24.01 10.32
N SER A 40 2.27 23.23 9.33
CA SER A 40 0.85 23.07 9.04
C SER A 40 0.12 22.28 10.15
N PHE A 41 -1.22 22.40 10.18
CA PHE A 41 -2.06 21.62 11.10
C PHE A 41 -1.94 20.09 10.93
N LEU A 42 -1.28 19.63 9.87
CA LEU A 42 -1.01 18.20 9.60
C LEU A 42 0.27 17.71 10.31
N GLU A 43 1.06 18.60 10.87
CA GLU A 43 2.34 18.24 11.52
C GLU A 43 2.20 17.21 12.66
N PRO A 44 1.11 17.21 13.46
CA PRO A 44 0.91 16.21 14.51
C PRO A 44 0.87 14.76 14.03
N ILE A 45 0.67 14.48 12.72
CA ILE A 45 0.71 13.12 12.17
C ILE A 45 2.09 12.46 12.39
N TRP A 46 3.15 13.26 12.45
CA TRP A 46 4.51 12.76 12.69
C TRP A 46 4.74 12.28 14.12
N ASN A 47 3.83 12.61 15.06
CA ASN A 47 3.87 12.06 16.41
C ASN A 47 3.61 10.55 16.41
N LEU A 48 2.94 10.04 15.37
CA LEU A 48 2.72 8.61 15.17
C LEU A 48 4.01 7.88 14.78
N ASN A 49 4.88 8.55 14.02
CA ASN A 49 6.17 8.01 13.60
C ASN A 49 7.24 9.10 13.48
N PRO A 50 7.89 9.52 14.61
CA PRO A 50 8.92 10.53 14.60
C PRO A 50 10.18 10.14 13.81
N ASN A 51 10.49 8.84 13.78
CA ASN A 51 11.66 8.32 13.05
C ASN A 51 11.50 8.49 11.55
N ALA A 52 10.30 8.24 11.02
CA ALA A 52 10.00 8.48 9.62
C ALA A 52 10.18 9.96 9.25
N ARG A 53 9.72 10.89 10.10
CA ARG A 53 9.95 12.33 9.91
C ARG A 53 11.43 12.64 9.76
N THR A 54 12.24 12.16 10.70
CA THR A 54 13.69 12.38 10.68
C THR A 54 14.34 11.80 9.42
N GLY A 55 13.89 10.61 8.98
CA GLY A 55 14.35 9.98 7.75
C GLY A 55 14.01 10.83 6.51
N PHE A 56 12.77 11.30 6.41
CA PHE A 56 12.32 12.11 5.27
C PHE A 56 12.97 13.48 5.23
N THR A 57 13.19 14.13 6.37
CA THR A 57 13.89 15.42 6.43
C THR A 57 15.35 15.32 5.98
N ARG A 58 16.02 14.17 6.21
CA ARG A 58 17.38 13.92 5.70
C ARG A 58 17.44 13.82 4.18
N ILE A 59 16.40 13.28 3.54
CA ILE A 59 16.31 13.12 2.09
C ILE A 59 15.87 14.45 1.43
N GLY A 60 15.29 15.37 2.21
CA GLY A 60 14.88 16.70 1.73
C GLY A 60 13.78 16.64 0.68
N SER A 61 13.93 17.42 -0.40
CA SER A 61 12.93 17.52 -1.49
C SER A 61 12.65 16.18 -2.18
N ALA A 62 13.61 15.26 -2.20
CA ALA A 62 13.40 13.93 -2.77
C ALA A 62 12.35 13.12 -1.99
N ALA A 63 12.18 13.38 -0.68
CA ALA A 63 11.12 12.77 0.11
C ALA A 63 9.72 13.18 -0.37
N ILE A 64 9.55 14.44 -0.75
CA ILE A 64 8.27 14.96 -1.26
C ILE A 64 7.92 14.26 -2.58
N VAL A 65 8.90 14.19 -3.51
CA VAL A 65 8.73 13.49 -4.79
C VAL A 65 8.40 12.01 -4.56
N LEU A 66 9.08 11.37 -3.64
CA LEU A 66 8.82 9.97 -3.28
C LEU A 66 7.39 9.78 -2.75
N MET A 67 6.94 10.64 -1.84
CA MET A 67 5.58 10.55 -1.27
C MET A 67 4.50 10.79 -2.32
N ILE A 68 4.72 11.72 -3.25
CA ILE A 68 3.82 11.95 -4.38
C ILE A 68 3.79 10.71 -5.29
N ALA A 69 4.94 10.14 -5.62
CA ALA A 69 5.02 8.93 -6.43
C ALA A 69 4.29 7.74 -5.78
N VAL A 70 4.48 7.54 -4.48
CA VAL A 70 3.77 6.50 -3.69
C VAL A 70 2.27 6.77 -3.68
N CYS A 71 1.84 8.01 -3.49
CA CYS A 71 0.44 8.41 -3.51
C CYS A 71 -0.21 8.05 -4.86
N ILE A 72 0.43 8.44 -5.98
CA ILE A 72 -0.04 8.13 -7.33
C ILE A 72 -0.10 6.60 -7.55
N ALA A 73 0.93 5.87 -7.16
CA ALA A 73 0.97 4.42 -7.28
C ALA A 73 -0.16 3.75 -6.47
N CYS A 74 -0.44 4.22 -5.25
CA CYS A 74 -1.54 3.73 -4.43
C CYS A 74 -2.91 4.02 -5.06
N ILE A 75 -3.11 5.21 -5.66
CA ILE A 75 -4.34 5.56 -6.39
C ILE A 75 -4.57 4.58 -7.54
N PHE A 76 -3.56 4.41 -8.40
CA PHE A 76 -3.67 3.48 -9.53
C PHE A 76 -3.89 2.05 -9.06
N THR A 77 -3.21 1.61 -8.00
CA THR A 77 -3.41 0.28 -7.44
C THR A 77 -4.84 0.10 -6.94
N THR A 78 -5.36 1.08 -6.21
CA THR A 78 -6.74 1.07 -5.70
C THR A 78 -7.75 0.95 -6.84
N ILE A 79 -7.62 1.79 -7.87
CA ILE A 79 -8.49 1.77 -9.06
C ILE A 79 -8.35 0.45 -9.81
N GLY A 80 -7.14 -0.02 -10.05
CA GLY A 80 -6.87 -1.24 -10.78
C GLY A 80 -7.43 -2.49 -10.07
N LEU A 81 -7.29 -2.58 -8.75
CA LEU A 81 -7.87 -3.65 -7.94
C LEU A 81 -9.40 -3.55 -7.92
N TRP A 82 -9.95 -2.34 -7.81
CA TRP A 82 -11.39 -2.12 -7.83
C TRP A 82 -12.00 -2.54 -9.17
N LEU A 83 -11.34 -2.26 -10.28
CA LEU A 83 -11.77 -2.65 -11.62
C LEU A 83 -11.45 -4.12 -11.96
N GLY A 84 -10.79 -4.87 -11.06
CA GLY A 84 -10.39 -6.25 -11.32
C GLY A 84 -9.34 -6.39 -12.42
N ARG A 85 -8.60 -5.34 -12.74
CA ARG A 85 -7.63 -5.34 -13.83
C ARG A 85 -6.33 -6.04 -13.44
N ARG A 86 -5.75 -6.80 -14.37
CA ARG A 86 -4.47 -7.52 -14.17
C ARG A 86 -3.31 -6.59 -13.78
N TRP A 87 -3.26 -5.40 -14.38
CA TRP A 87 -2.21 -4.44 -14.07
C TRP A 87 -2.30 -3.92 -12.63
N GLY A 88 -3.52 -3.72 -12.10
CA GLY A 88 -3.73 -3.32 -10.70
C GLY A 88 -3.25 -4.39 -9.72
N TYR A 89 -3.48 -5.66 -10.03
CA TYR A 89 -2.95 -6.80 -9.27
C TYR A 89 -1.41 -6.79 -9.22
N TRP A 90 -0.76 -6.67 -10.38
CA TRP A 90 0.71 -6.64 -10.45
C TRP A 90 1.29 -5.42 -9.75
N LEU A 91 0.66 -4.26 -9.89
CA LEU A 91 1.07 -3.04 -9.21
C LEU A 91 0.96 -3.21 -7.68
N ALA A 92 -0.11 -3.84 -7.18
CA ALA A 92 -0.25 -4.17 -5.76
C ALA A 92 0.88 -5.09 -5.27
N VAL A 93 1.21 -6.15 -6.04
CA VAL A 93 2.31 -7.06 -5.70
C VAL A 93 3.64 -6.30 -5.62
N VAL A 94 3.95 -5.49 -6.64
CA VAL A 94 5.19 -4.70 -6.67
C VAL A 94 5.26 -3.74 -5.48
N MET A 95 4.18 -3.01 -5.20
CA MET A 95 4.13 -2.07 -4.07
C MET A 95 4.33 -2.77 -2.73
N LEU A 96 3.72 -3.94 -2.53
CA LEU A 96 3.89 -4.72 -1.30
C LEU A 96 5.30 -5.28 -1.17
N VAL A 97 5.93 -5.72 -2.27
CA VAL A 97 7.32 -6.20 -2.26
C VAL A 97 8.27 -5.04 -1.93
N VAL A 98 8.10 -3.89 -2.56
CA VAL A 98 8.92 -2.70 -2.26
C VAL A 98 8.77 -2.28 -0.80
N ASN A 99 7.54 -2.27 -0.27
CA ASN A 99 7.29 -1.96 1.14
C ASN A 99 7.97 -2.98 2.07
N LEU A 100 7.83 -4.27 1.78
CA LEU A 100 8.48 -5.34 2.55
C LEU A 100 10.00 -5.19 2.57
N CYS A 101 10.62 -4.89 1.41
CA CYS A 101 12.05 -4.63 1.33
C CYS A 101 12.43 -3.40 2.18
N GLY A 102 11.63 -2.34 2.14
CA GLY A 102 11.82 -1.15 2.96
C GLY A 102 11.75 -1.47 4.47
N ASP A 103 10.76 -2.25 4.89
CA ASP A 103 10.61 -2.67 6.29
C ASP A 103 11.81 -3.51 6.75
N VAL A 104 12.28 -4.45 5.92
CA VAL A 104 13.46 -5.26 6.21
C VAL A 104 14.72 -4.39 6.37
N VAL A 105 14.93 -3.44 5.46
CA VAL A 105 16.07 -2.50 5.54
C VAL A 105 15.98 -1.66 6.81
N ASN A 106 14.80 -1.14 7.16
CA ASN A 106 14.57 -0.33 8.36
C ASN A 106 14.86 -1.11 9.65
N VAL A 107 14.46 -2.38 9.70
CA VAL A 107 14.75 -3.26 10.86
C VAL A 107 16.24 -3.54 10.96
N ILE A 108 16.91 -3.94 9.87
CA ILE A 108 18.34 -4.25 9.87
C ILE A 108 19.18 -3.03 10.21
N SER A 109 18.79 -1.85 9.72
CA SER A 109 19.48 -0.58 9.99
C SER A 109 19.19 -0.01 11.38
N GLY A 110 18.26 -0.60 12.14
CA GLY A 110 17.84 -0.11 13.46
C GLY A 110 17.11 1.24 13.43
N ILE A 111 16.73 1.72 12.25
CA ILE A 111 16.08 3.03 12.07
C ILE A 111 14.66 3.01 12.62
N GLU A 112 13.91 1.95 12.34
CA GLU A 112 12.52 1.79 12.76
C GLU A 112 12.25 0.34 13.21
N PRO A 113 12.51 0.03 14.51
CA PRO A 113 12.28 -1.32 15.03
C PRO A 113 10.83 -1.80 14.93
N ARG A 114 9.86 -0.86 14.88
CA ARG A 114 8.43 -1.19 14.74
C ARG A 114 8.09 -1.77 13.37
N ALA A 115 8.92 -1.56 12.36
CA ALA A 115 8.76 -2.16 11.03
C ALA A 115 8.76 -3.71 11.10
N ILE A 116 9.29 -4.32 12.17
CA ILE A 116 9.26 -5.77 12.38
C ILE A 116 7.82 -6.31 12.42
N ILE A 117 6.85 -5.51 12.83
CA ILE A 117 5.43 -5.89 12.84
C ILE A 117 4.84 -5.85 11.44
N GLY A 118 5.31 -4.95 10.59
CA GLY A 118 4.88 -4.82 9.19
C GLY A 118 5.26 -6.03 8.34
N ILE A 119 6.44 -6.60 8.58
CA ILE A 119 6.98 -7.73 7.80
C ILE A 119 6.02 -8.92 7.74
N PRO A 120 5.53 -9.49 8.87
CA PRO A 120 4.60 -10.62 8.82
C PRO A 120 3.25 -10.24 8.22
N ILE A 121 2.76 -9.03 8.46
CA ILE A 121 1.47 -8.56 7.93
C ILE A 121 1.55 -8.49 6.39
N VAL A 122 2.55 -7.81 5.86
CA VAL A 122 2.76 -7.69 4.41
C VAL A 122 3.07 -9.05 3.80
N GLY A 123 3.84 -9.90 4.48
CA GLY A 123 4.14 -11.27 4.07
C GLY A 123 2.87 -12.12 3.90
N VAL A 124 1.94 -12.07 4.86
CA VAL A 124 0.65 -12.78 4.79
C VAL A 124 -0.21 -12.24 3.64
N ILE A 125 -0.28 -10.93 3.46
CA ILE A 125 -1.03 -10.29 2.38
C ILE A 125 -0.44 -10.72 1.03
N LEU A 126 0.88 -10.69 0.89
CA LEU A 126 1.57 -11.11 -0.33
C LEU A 126 1.36 -12.59 -0.63
N ALA A 127 1.45 -13.47 0.37
CA ALA A 127 1.16 -14.88 0.25
C ALA A 127 -0.30 -15.15 -0.17
N TYR A 128 -1.24 -14.35 0.35
CA TYR A 128 -2.64 -14.41 -0.06
C TYR A 128 -2.83 -13.99 -1.53
N LEU A 129 -2.20 -12.91 -1.96
CA LEU A 129 -2.24 -12.43 -3.35
C LEU A 129 -1.66 -13.45 -4.33
N LEU A 130 -0.55 -14.09 -3.96
CA LEU A 130 0.13 -15.07 -4.80
C LEU A 130 -0.59 -16.42 -4.89
N ARG A 131 -1.64 -16.67 -4.08
CA ARG A 131 -2.43 -17.89 -4.17
C ARG A 131 -3.09 -18.00 -5.54
N LYS A 132 -3.07 -19.20 -6.12
CA LYS A 132 -3.64 -19.52 -7.45
C LYS A 132 -5.10 -19.03 -7.60
N ARG A 133 -5.91 -19.11 -6.54
CA ARG A 133 -7.32 -18.69 -6.54
C ARG A 133 -7.50 -17.18 -6.73
N THR A 134 -6.67 -16.37 -6.09
CA THR A 134 -6.71 -14.90 -6.22
C THR A 134 -6.20 -14.49 -7.60
N ARG A 135 -5.11 -15.09 -8.05
CA ARG A 135 -4.52 -14.85 -9.36
C ARG A 135 -5.47 -15.20 -10.51
N TYR A 136 -6.26 -16.28 -10.34
CA TYR A 136 -7.23 -16.72 -11.34
C TYR A 136 -8.39 -15.73 -11.52
N HIS A 137 -8.82 -15.11 -10.43
CA HIS A 137 -9.87 -14.09 -10.46
C HIS A 137 -9.48 -12.89 -11.35
N PHE A 138 -8.25 -12.38 -11.21
CA PHE A 138 -7.76 -11.26 -12.03
C PHE A 138 -7.38 -11.67 -13.46
N ASN A 139 -7.15 -12.96 -13.71
CA ASN A 139 -6.81 -13.46 -15.05
C ASN A 139 -8.03 -13.59 -15.96
N ASN A 140 -9.20 -13.89 -15.38
CA ASN A 140 -10.43 -14.11 -16.14
C ASN A 140 -11.33 -12.87 -16.23
N SER A 141 -11.06 -11.80 -15.44
CA SER A 141 -11.81 -10.55 -15.52
C SER A 141 -11.34 -9.61 -16.63
N ALA A 142 -10.43 -10.07 -17.49
CA ALA A 142 -9.80 -9.25 -18.54
C ALA A 142 -10.37 -9.54 -19.96
N ILE A 143 -11.58 -10.15 -20.05
CA ILE A 143 -12.30 -10.32 -21.32
C ILE A 143 -13.50 -9.40 -21.34
#